data_520c581ec34c98386563ae44789c01d2
#
_entry.id   520c581ec34c98386563ae44789c01d2
#
_cell.length_a   1.000
_cell.length_b   1.000
_cell.length_c   1.000
_cell.angle_alpha   90.00
_cell.angle_beta   90.00
_cell.angle_gamma   90.00
#
_symmetry.space_group_name_H-M   'P 1'
#
loop_
_entity.id
_entity.type
_entity.pdbx_description
1 polymer ?
#
loop_
_entity_poly.entity_id
_entity_poly.type
_entity_poly.pdbx_seq_one_letter_code
_entity_poly.pdbx_strand_id
1 'polypeptide(L)'
;MCLDSKERDNIIAWLRALNIIYHITVRGRDYILCHASPWLEDMDVDYMLNARYDPVAFSNAVRDTCPNTTMICGHTVVYDFKSVDDTMKCKIYRCSPYLIYIDCGAKVLGLKRYARLGCLRLDDMAEFYTE
;
A
#
# COMPACT_ATOMS: atom_id res chain seq x y z
N MET A 1 24.44 -13.05 8.18
CA MET A 1 23.85 -14.38 8.47
C MET A 1 23.12 -14.81 7.21
N CYS A 2 23.50 -15.93 6.59
CA CYS A 2 22.79 -16.46 5.42
C CYS A 2 21.84 -17.56 5.91
N LEU A 3 20.59 -17.52 5.45
CA LEU A 3 19.61 -18.58 5.68
C LEU A 3 20.09 -19.88 5.01
N ASP A 4 19.86 -21.02 5.64
CA ASP A 4 20.04 -22.29 4.98
C ASP A 4 18.98 -22.50 3.87
N SER A 5 19.18 -23.53 3.02
CA SER A 5 18.28 -23.76 1.89
C SER A 5 16.85 -24.08 2.33
N LYS A 6 16.68 -24.82 3.41
CA LYS A 6 15.39 -25.24 3.94
C LYS A 6 14.63 -24.06 4.55
N GLU A 7 15.32 -23.20 5.30
CA GLU A 7 14.75 -21.97 5.84
C GLU A 7 14.28 -21.05 4.72
N ARG A 8 15.10 -20.86 3.69
CA ARG A 8 14.76 -20.07 2.51
C ARG A 8 13.53 -20.63 1.80
N ASP A 9 13.47 -21.94 1.56
CA ASP A 9 12.37 -22.59 0.85
C ASP A 9 11.07 -22.49 1.65
N ASN A 10 11.13 -22.62 2.98
CA ASN A 10 9.98 -22.40 3.86
C ASN A 10 9.47 -20.97 3.79
N ILE A 11 10.34 -19.96 3.79
CA ILE A 11 9.97 -18.55 3.67
C ILE A 11 9.33 -18.30 2.29
N ILE A 12 9.90 -18.83 1.21
CA ILE A 12 9.35 -18.71 -0.14
C ILE A 12 7.95 -19.34 -0.23
N ALA A 13 7.77 -20.54 0.33
CA ALA A 13 6.47 -21.21 0.36
C ALA A 13 5.44 -20.41 1.14
N TRP A 14 5.83 -19.86 2.30
CA TRP A 14 4.96 -18.98 3.09
C TRP A 14 4.59 -17.70 2.32
N LEU A 15 5.54 -17.01 1.69
CA LEU A 15 5.28 -15.82 0.89
C LEU A 15 4.33 -16.10 -0.27
N ARG A 16 4.48 -17.24 -0.95
CA ARG A 16 3.59 -17.65 -2.04
C ARG A 16 2.17 -17.98 -1.59
N ALA A 17 1.98 -18.32 -0.32
CA ALA A 17 0.67 -18.60 0.27
C ALA A 17 -0.06 -17.33 0.77
N LEU A 18 0.60 -16.16 0.78
CA LEU A 18 -0.04 -14.90 1.17
C LEU A 18 -1.06 -14.48 0.12
N ASN A 19 -2.18 -13.95 0.60
CA ASN A 19 -3.16 -13.32 -0.28
C ASN A 19 -2.59 -12.01 -0.85
N ILE A 20 -2.86 -11.76 -2.12
CA ILE A 20 -2.47 -10.52 -2.80
C ILE A 20 -3.39 -9.37 -2.40
N ILE A 21 -4.65 -9.71 -2.07
CA ILE A 21 -5.68 -8.76 -1.68
C ILE A 21 -6.35 -9.25 -0.40
N TYR A 22 -6.62 -8.34 0.52
CA TYR A 22 -7.42 -8.58 1.71
C TYR A 22 -8.62 -7.65 1.75
N HIS A 23 -9.78 -8.21 2.08
CA HIS A 23 -10.99 -7.47 2.41
C HIS A 23 -11.20 -7.56 3.92
N ILE A 24 -11.29 -6.41 4.57
CA ILE A 24 -11.52 -6.34 6.02
C ILE A 24 -12.54 -5.27 6.35
N THR A 25 -13.30 -5.50 7.43
CA THR A 25 -14.21 -4.50 7.98
C THR A 25 -13.73 -4.11 9.37
N VAL A 26 -13.51 -2.81 9.59
CA VAL A 26 -13.11 -2.26 10.88
C VAL A 26 -14.11 -1.17 11.27
N ARG A 27 -14.78 -1.35 12.42
CA ARG A 27 -15.79 -0.42 12.93
C ARG A 27 -16.86 -0.03 11.91
N GLY A 28 -17.32 -1.00 11.11
CA GLY A 28 -18.36 -0.80 10.10
C GLY A 28 -17.89 -0.09 8.83
N ARG A 29 -16.58 0.08 8.63
CA ARG A 29 -15.99 0.56 7.39
C ARG A 29 -15.29 -0.59 6.67
N ASP A 30 -15.51 -0.70 5.37
CA ASP A 30 -14.88 -1.71 4.55
C ASP A 30 -13.60 -1.19 3.92
N TYR A 31 -12.58 -2.04 3.95
CA TYR A 31 -11.27 -1.75 3.38
C TYR A 31 -10.82 -2.85 2.44
N ILE A 32 -10.16 -2.47 1.36
CA ILE A 32 -9.39 -3.35 0.49
C ILE A 32 -7.92 -3.04 0.70
N LEU A 33 -7.15 -4.03 1.13
CA LEU A 33 -5.70 -3.92 1.27
C LEU A 33 -5.05 -4.64 0.10
N CYS A 34 -4.18 -3.96 -0.65
CA CYS A 34 -3.45 -4.54 -1.76
C CYS A 34 -2.04 -3.95 -1.87
N HIS A 35 -1.15 -4.60 -2.64
CA HIS A 35 0.19 -4.05 -2.86
C HIS A 35 0.14 -2.81 -3.75
N ALA A 36 -0.35 -2.92 -4.98
CA ALA A 36 -0.43 -1.81 -5.93
C ALA A 36 -1.84 -1.62 -6.50
N SER A 37 -2.49 -2.68 -6.96
CA SER A 37 -3.83 -2.64 -7.56
C SER A 37 -4.64 -3.89 -7.18
N PRO A 38 -5.95 -3.76 -6.93
CA PRO A 38 -6.82 -4.89 -6.66
C PRO A 38 -7.54 -5.42 -7.93
N TRP A 39 -7.42 -4.74 -9.06
CA TRP A 39 -8.20 -5.07 -10.24
C TRP A 39 -7.64 -6.32 -10.93
N LEU A 40 -8.45 -7.40 -10.91
CA LEU A 40 -8.12 -8.73 -11.42
C LEU A 40 -8.64 -8.99 -12.82
N GLU A 41 -9.58 -8.18 -13.32
CA GLU A 41 -10.19 -8.44 -14.61
C GLU A 41 -9.14 -8.26 -15.71
N ASP A 42 -8.74 -9.35 -16.32
CA ASP A 42 -7.76 -9.47 -17.41
C ASP A 42 -6.29 -9.14 -17.06
N MET A 43 -5.93 -9.01 -15.79
CA MET A 43 -4.56 -8.68 -15.38
C MET A 43 -3.87 -9.87 -14.73
N ASP A 44 -2.62 -10.09 -15.13
CA ASP A 44 -1.78 -11.05 -14.43
C ASP A 44 -1.31 -10.50 -13.06
N VAL A 45 -0.78 -11.38 -12.24
CA VAL A 45 -0.29 -11.04 -10.90
C VAL A 45 0.83 -10.01 -10.97
N ASP A 46 1.68 -10.04 -11.99
CA ASP A 46 2.78 -9.10 -12.16
C ASP A 46 2.27 -7.68 -12.38
N TYR A 47 1.19 -7.52 -13.13
CA TYR A 47 0.54 -6.22 -13.27
C TYR A 47 -0.03 -5.70 -11.95
N MET A 48 -0.73 -6.54 -11.19
CA MET A 48 -1.30 -6.18 -9.88
C MET A 48 -0.23 -5.73 -8.88
N LEU A 49 0.96 -6.31 -8.96
CA LEU A 49 2.07 -6.00 -8.06
C LEU A 49 2.87 -4.77 -8.50
N ASN A 50 2.84 -4.39 -9.79
CA ASN A 50 3.72 -3.37 -10.35
C ASN A 50 2.98 -2.15 -10.94
N ALA A 51 1.64 -2.14 -10.94
CA ALA A 51 0.85 -1.06 -11.52
C ALA A 51 1.10 0.28 -10.80
N ARG A 52 1.26 1.35 -11.59
CA ARG A 52 1.38 2.72 -11.08
C ARG A 52 0.34 3.58 -11.77
N TYR A 53 -0.43 4.29 -10.98
CA TYR A 53 -1.52 5.13 -11.43
C TYR A 53 -1.33 6.58 -10.98
N ASP A 54 -1.93 7.49 -11.72
CA ASP A 54 -2.19 8.82 -11.19
C ASP A 54 -3.15 8.71 -9.99
N PRO A 55 -2.81 9.29 -8.82
CA PRO A 55 -3.60 9.10 -7.62
C PRO A 55 -5.05 9.57 -7.74
N VAL A 56 -5.29 10.66 -8.47
CA VAL A 56 -6.64 11.23 -8.63
C VAL A 56 -7.48 10.35 -9.55
N ALA A 57 -6.92 9.92 -10.69
CA ALA A 57 -7.60 9.02 -11.61
C ALA A 57 -7.92 7.68 -10.94
N PHE A 58 -6.97 7.12 -10.18
CA PHE A 58 -7.16 5.87 -9.45
C PHE A 58 -8.20 6.01 -8.34
N SER A 59 -8.20 7.09 -7.59
CA SER A 59 -9.21 7.38 -6.58
C SER A 59 -10.63 7.45 -7.17
N ASN A 60 -10.79 8.06 -8.35
CA ASN A 60 -12.07 8.10 -9.04
C ASN A 60 -12.52 6.70 -9.47
N ALA A 61 -11.62 5.89 -10.02
CA ALA A 61 -11.93 4.50 -10.39
C ALA A 61 -12.37 3.67 -9.17
N VAL A 62 -11.69 3.81 -8.02
CA VAL A 62 -12.08 3.15 -6.77
C VAL A 62 -13.47 3.58 -6.32
N ARG A 63 -13.75 4.90 -6.30
CA ARG A 63 -15.07 5.43 -5.94
C ARG A 63 -16.17 4.86 -6.83
N ASP A 64 -15.94 4.81 -8.13
CA ASP A 64 -16.96 4.41 -9.11
C ASP A 64 -17.22 2.89 -9.07
N THR A 65 -16.21 2.09 -8.70
CA THR A 65 -16.31 0.62 -8.63
C THR A 65 -16.70 0.12 -7.23
N CYS A 66 -16.20 0.77 -6.17
CA CYS A 66 -16.38 0.34 -4.77
C CYS A 66 -16.75 1.55 -3.88
N PRO A 67 -17.95 2.16 -4.06
CA PRO A 67 -18.31 3.46 -3.47
C PRO A 67 -18.35 3.49 -1.94
N ASN A 68 -18.43 2.33 -1.28
CA ASN A 68 -18.50 2.21 0.19
C ASN A 68 -17.20 1.68 0.82
N THR A 69 -16.14 1.55 0.03
CA THR A 69 -14.89 0.91 0.45
C THR A 69 -13.73 1.89 0.34
N THR A 70 -12.82 1.84 1.29
CA THR A 70 -11.53 2.55 1.21
C THR A 70 -10.45 1.57 0.82
N MET A 71 -9.75 1.86 -0.27
CA MET A 71 -8.57 1.10 -0.68
C MET A 71 -7.32 1.64 -0.01
N ILE A 72 -6.47 0.72 0.47
CA ILE A 72 -5.18 1.02 1.04
C ILE A 72 -4.12 0.26 0.26
N CYS A 73 -3.19 0.99 -0.34
CA CYS A 73 -2.13 0.39 -1.16
C CYS A 73 -0.75 0.97 -0.85
N GLY A 74 0.28 0.21 -1.22
CA GLY A 74 1.69 0.56 -1.12
C GLY A 74 2.32 0.77 -2.49
N HIS A 75 3.49 0.13 -2.72
CA HIS A 75 4.24 0.06 -3.98
C HIS A 75 4.73 1.40 -4.53
N THR A 76 3.85 2.37 -4.75
CA THR A 76 4.24 3.70 -5.20
C THR A 76 4.54 4.57 -4.00
N VAL A 77 5.81 4.92 -3.84
CA VAL A 77 6.24 5.72 -2.68
C VAL A 77 5.64 7.11 -2.76
N VAL A 78 5.09 7.58 -1.64
CA VAL A 78 4.35 8.85 -1.60
C VAL A 78 5.16 10.05 -2.10
N TYR A 79 6.48 10.07 -1.92
CA TYR A 79 7.30 11.18 -2.43
C TYR A 79 7.43 11.22 -3.96
N ASP A 80 7.04 10.15 -4.67
CA ASP A 80 7.05 10.13 -6.15
C ASP A 80 5.83 10.87 -6.75
N PHE A 81 4.82 11.18 -5.94
CA PHE A 81 3.65 11.89 -6.41
C PHE A 81 3.92 13.40 -6.54
N LYS A 82 3.73 13.92 -7.73
CA LYS A 82 3.90 15.36 -8.02
C LYS A 82 2.91 16.26 -7.28
N SER A 83 1.76 15.71 -6.89
CA SER A 83 0.69 16.41 -6.16
C SER A 83 0.95 16.53 -4.66
N VAL A 84 1.98 15.89 -4.14
CA VAL A 84 2.32 15.87 -2.71
C VAL A 84 3.40 16.89 -2.42
N ASP A 85 3.13 17.82 -1.52
CA ASP A 85 4.11 18.81 -1.09
C ASP A 85 5.22 18.21 -0.21
N ASP A 86 6.29 18.98 0.01
CA ASP A 86 7.47 18.51 0.75
C ASP A 86 7.16 18.12 2.21
N THR A 87 6.10 18.66 2.83
CA THR A 87 5.73 18.37 4.21
C THR A 87 5.06 17.00 4.35
N MET A 88 4.46 16.51 3.25
CA MET A 88 3.76 15.22 3.19
C MET A 88 4.64 14.10 2.61
N LYS A 89 5.84 14.42 2.13
CA LYS A 89 6.76 13.40 1.61
C LYS A 89 7.03 12.32 2.67
N CYS A 90 6.88 11.07 2.26
CA CYS A 90 7.06 9.89 3.12
C CYS A 90 6.15 9.83 4.36
N LYS A 91 4.98 10.45 4.27
CA LYS A 91 3.86 10.20 5.17
C LYS A 91 2.76 9.43 4.44
N ILE A 92 1.86 8.85 5.19
CA ILE A 92 0.65 8.23 4.65
C ILE A 92 -0.14 9.30 3.90
N TYR A 93 -0.45 9.03 2.63
CA TYR A 93 -1.14 9.98 1.77
C TYR A 93 -2.60 9.58 1.55
N ARG A 94 -3.50 10.37 2.12
CA ARG A 94 -4.95 10.20 1.96
C ARG A 94 -5.39 10.99 0.75
N CYS A 95 -5.34 10.35 -0.43
CA CYS A 95 -5.72 11.00 -1.69
C CYS A 95 -7.20 11.40 -1.68
N SER A 96 -8.06 10.58 -1.08
CA SER A 96 -9.49 10.81 -0.92
C SER A 96 -10.07 9.91 0.18
N PRO A 97 -11.39 9.98 0.47
CA PRO A 97 -12.04 8.99 1.33
C PRO A 97 -11.96 7.55 0.80
N TYR A 98 -11.66 7.37 -0.48
CA TYR A 98 -11.65 6.06 -1.17
C TYR A 98 -10.26 5.48 -1.35
N LEU A 99 -9.18 6.27 -1.21
CA LEU A 99 -7.83 5.82 -1.54
C LEU A 99 -6.78 6.39 -0.58
N ILE A 100 -6.02 5.48 0.03
CA ILE A 100 -4.90 5.79 0.93
C ILE A 100 -3.64 5.06 0.44
N TYR A 101 -2.55 5.79 0.30
CA TYR A 101 -1.21 5.25 0.03
C TYR A 101 -0.39 5.21 1.32
N ILE A 102 0.20 4.04 1.63
CA ILE A 102 0.96 3.83 2.87
C ILE A 102 2.45 3.55 2.65
N ASP A 103 2.95 3.58 1.42
CA ASP A 103 4.38 3.40 1.15
C ASP A 103 5.15 4.68 1.46
N CYS A 104 5.70 4.75 2.66
CA CYS A 104 6.51 5.87 3.14
C CYS A 104 8.00 5.72 2.80
N GLY A 105 8.36 4.82 1.86
CA GLY A 105 9.73 4.65 1.36
C GLY A 105 10.63 3.80 2.27
N ALA A 106 10.07 2.87 3.04
CA ALA A 106 10.84 2.00 3.96
C ALA A 106 12.00 1.27 3.25
N LYS A 107 11.84 0.90 1.98
CA LYS A 107 12.89 0.27 1.16
C LYS A 107 14.18 1.09 1.06
N VAL A 108 14.08 2.41 1.13
CA VAL A 108 15.22 3.34 1.02
C VAL A 108 15.53 4.03 2.36
N LEU A 109 15.09 3.41 3.47
CA LEU A 109 15.43 3.83 4.83
C LEU A 109 16.94 3.87 4.99
N GLY A 110 17.47 4.98 5.53
CA GLY A 110 18.91 5.22 5.63
C GLY A 110 19.59 5.79 4.38
N LEU A 111 18.97 5.68 3.20
CA LEU A 111 19.46 6.27 1.95
C LEU A 111 18.81 7.63 1.66
N LYS A 112 17.59 7.81 2.09
CA LYS A 112 16.83 9.06 1.94
C LYS A 112 16.44 9.59 3.31
N ARG A 113 16.76 10.87 3.56
CA ARG A 113 16.54 11.54 4.86
C ARG A 113 15.10 11.48 5.37
N TYR A 114 14.14 11.41 4.47
CA TYR A 114 12.70 11.44 4.77
C TYR A 114 12.04 10.05 4.69
N ALA A 115 12.77 9.01 4.22
CA ALA A 115 12.22 7.65 4.17
C ALA A 115 11.96 7.11 5.58
N ARG A 116 10.82 6.45 5.77
CA ARG A 116 10.41 5.87 7.05
C ARG A 116 9.49 4.67 6.86
N LEU A 117 9.34 3.88 7.90
CA LEU A 117 8.26 2.91 7.97
C LEU A 117 7.02 3.61 8.54
N GLY A 118 5.90 3.54 7.83
CA GLY A 118 4.61 4.04 8.27
C GLY A 118 3.69 2.90 8.69
N CYS A 119 2.87 3.15 9.72
CA CYS A 119 1.80 2.25 10.15
C CYS A 119 0.52 3.05 10.33
N LEU A 120 -0.59 2.55 9.76
CA LEU A 120 -1.92 3.12 9.90
C LEU A 120 -2.79 2.20 10.76
N ARG A 121 -3.28 2.70 11.88
CA ARG A 121 -4.25 2.00 12.71
C ARG A 121 -5.66 2.32 12.22
N LEU A 122 -6.42 1.30 11.81
CA LEU A 122 -7.73 1.49 11.17
C LEU A 122 -8.87 1.80 12.14
N ASP A 123 -8.71 1.53 13.43
CA ASP A 123 -9.73 1.81 14.44
C ASP A 123 -10.05 3.30 14.59
N ASP A 124 -9.04 4.14 14.54
CA ASP A 124 -9.11 5.58 14.78
C ASP A 124 -8.34 6.38 13.74
N MET A 125 -7.77 5.69 12.74
CA MET A 125 -6.96 6.27 11.68
C MET A 125 -5.69 6.97 12.17
N ALA A 126 -5.15 6.56 13.32
CA ALA A 126 -3.89 7.08 13.84
C ALA A 126 -2.69 6.59 13.02
N GLU A 127 -1.74 7.49 12.81
CA GLU A 127 -0.54 7.25 12.02
C GLU A 127 0.69 7.19 12.93
N PHE A 128 1.55 6.20 12.70
CA PHE A 128 2.80 6.00 13.43
C PHE A 128 3.94 5.88 12.43
N TYR A 129 5.10 6.43 12.80
CA TYR A 129 6.27 6.44 11.92
C TYR A 129 7.53 6.09 12.70
N THR A 130 8.49 5.41 12.05
CA THR A 130 9.85 5.32 12.57
C THR A 130 10.51 6.70 12.49
N GLU A 131 11.37 6.95 13.47
CA GLU A 131 12.28 8.11 13.44
C GLU A 131 13.40 7.93 12.42
#